data_ff473da05a7b56d402ce7e0a8b38a429
#
_entry.id   ff473da05a7b56d402ce7e0a8b38a429
#
_cell.length_a   1.000
_cell.length_b   1.000
_cell.length_c   1.000
_cell.angle_alpha   90.00
_cell.angle_beta   90.00
_cell.angle_gamma   90.00
#
_symmetry.space_group_name_H-M   'P 1'
#
loop_
_entity.id
_entity.type
_entity.pdbx_description
1 polymer ?
#
loop_
_entity_poly.entity_id
_entity_poly.type
_entity_poly.pdbx_seq_one_letter_code
_entity_poly.pdbx_strand_id
1 'polypeptide(L)'
;TKRAVAINIVENDSVYIHGKKLMVTGKPNNRIIRAFNNVRFYKTDMSGKCDSIHSDQKKALTKLIGRPILWNYENQMTGDIMHLIGNNETEKLDSLKVLNNAFIISKDTLEAGFNQVKGQNLYGKFKENKLYEVDVVKNTEVVYFLRNDKNELIGINKNVSSRINMTLDKNTIDTITFFDNVDGDIYPEKELPENARKLRGFVWRGDERIKSKDDIFPPEENELNDKIQADKKAEDAKENKPLEPRKETLDYDKNNPKPAVK
;
A
#
# COMPACT_ATOMS: atom_id res chain seq x y z
N THR A 1 -2.65 1.16 -23.70
CA THR A 1 -1.45 1.43 -22.89
C THR A 1 -1.22 0.24 -21.97
N LYS A 2 -0.03 -0.40 -22.02
CA LYS A 2 0.26 -1.54 -21.14
C LYS A 2 0.51 -1.00 -19.72
N ARG A 3 -0.19 -1.56 -18.73
CA ARG A 3 0.05 -1.28 -17.32
C ARG A 3 1.39 -1.90 -16.91
N ALA A 4 2.39 -1.07 -16.61
CA ALA A 4 3.70 -1.56 -16.20
C ALA A 4 3.70 -1.87 -14.70
N VAL A 5 4.16 -3.07 -14.34
CA VAL A 5 4.36 -3.50 -12.95
C VAL A 5 5.78 -4.03 -12.80
N ALA A 6 6.50 -3.57 -11.82
CA ALA A 6 7.72 -4.23 -11.37
C ALA A 6 7.36 -5.24 -10.28
N ILE A 7 7.84 -6.46 -10.45
CA ILE A 7 7.68 -7.53 -9.47
C ILE A 7 9.06 -7.86 -8.92
N ASN A 8 9.20 -7.75 -7.61
CA ASN A 8 10.38 -8.22 -6.89
C ASN A 8 9.99 -9.38 -6.00
N ILE A 9 10.63 -10.52 -6.20
CA ILE A 9 10.40 -11.72 -5.39
C ILE A 9 11.33 -11.63 -4.18
N VAL A 10 10.76 -11.74 -3.00
CA VAL A 10 11.44 -11.71 -1.71
C VAL A 10 10.97 -12.90 -0.91
N GLU A 11 11.85 -13.89 -0.71
CA GLU A 11 11.51 -15.20 -0.11
C GLU A 11 10.35 -15.88 -0.87
N ASN A 12 9.26 -16.19 -0.16
CA ASN A 12 8.05 -16.82 -0.70
C ASN A 12 6.95 -15.81 -1.04
N ASP A 13 7.26 -14.51 -1.08
CA ASP A 13 6.30 -13.45 -1.36
C ASP A 13 6.78 -12.55 -2.50
N SER A 14 5.89 -11.75 -3.02
CA SER A 14 6.18 -10.83 -4.12
C SER A 14 5.75 -9.42 -3.79
N VAL A 15 6.64 -8.46 -4.06
CA VAL A 15 6.34 -7.03 -4.00
C VAL A 15 5.97 -6.56 -5.40
N TYR A 16 4.74 -6.09 -5.55
CA TYR A 16 4.22 -5.51 -6.79
C TYR A 16 4.29 -4.00 -6.70
N ILE A 17 4.95 -3.36 -7.66
CA ILE A 17 5.12 -1.90 -7.70
C ILE A 17 4.57 -1.37 -9.02
N HIS A 18 3.67 -0.40 -8.95
CA HIS A 18 3.11 0.31 -10.08
C HIS A 18 3.30 1.83 -9.91
N GLY A 19 3.41 2.54 -11.02
CA GLY A 19 3.45 3.99 -11.11
C GLY A 19 3.36 4.43 -12.56
N LYS A 20 3.02 5.69 -12.80
CA LYS A 20 2.87 6.22 -14.18
C LYS A 20 4.16 6.07 -15.00
N LYS A 21 5.33 6.14 -14.35
CA LYS A 21 6.62 5.89 -14.97
C LYS A 21 7.39 4.87 -14.14
N LEU A 22 7.82 3.80 -14.79
CA LEU A 22 8.59 2.72 -14.18
C LEU A 22 9.90 2.52 -14.94
N MET A 23 11.00 2.44 -14.20
CA MET A 23 12.34 2.20 -14.74
C MET A 23 12.99 1.09 -13.93
N VAL A 24 13.48 0.07 -14.61
CA VAL A 24 14.28 -1.01 -14.01
C VAL A 24 15.63 -1.04 -14.73
N THR A 25 16.71 -0.94 -13.96
CA THR A 25 18.09 -0.94 -14.47
C THR A 25 18.94 -1.90 -13.65
N GLY A 26 20.10 -2.29 -14.20
CA GLY A 26 21.03 -3.20 -13.55
C GLY A 26 20.83 -4.68 -13.90
N LYS A 27 21.79 -5.50 -13.49
CA LYS A 27 21.79 -6.97 -13.69
C LYS A 27 20.98 -7.65 -12.57
N PRO A 28 20.56 -8.92 -12.72
CA PRO A 28 20.02 -9.71 -11.59
C PRO A 28 20.90 -9.57 -10.34
N ASN A 29 20.28 -9.52 -9.16
CA ASN A 29 20.90 -9.27 -7.86
C ASN A 29 21.57 -7.89 -7.66
N ASN A 30 21.49 -7.00 -8.64
CA ASN A 30 21.93 -5.61 -8.54
C ASN A 30 20.99 -4.69 -9.32
N ARG A 31 19.68 -4.93 -9.19
CA ARG A 31 18.66 -4.12 -9.85
C ARG A 31 18.38 -2.86 -9.07
N ILE A 32 18.09 -1.80 -9.80
CA ILE A 32 17.56 -0.56 -9.28
C ILE A 32 16.19 -0.34 -9.93
N ILE A 33 15.17 -0.29 -9.09
CA ILE A 33 13.79 0.00 -9.51
C ILE A 33 13.49 1.44 -9.13
N ARG A 34 12.98 2.21 -10.07
CA ARG A 34 12.48 3.57 -9.86
C ARG A 34 11.08 3.66 -10.41
N ALA A 35 10.14 4.09 -9.58
CA ALA A 35 8.77 4.36 -9.98
C ALA A 35 8.41 5.79 -9.61
N PHE A 36 7.63 6.47 -10.43
CA PHE A 36 7.30 7.87 -10.28
C PHE A 36 5.83 8.13 -10.57
N ASN A 37 5.30 9.14 -9.91
CA ASN A 37 3.96 9.70 -10.05
C ASN A 37 2.87 8.71 -9.66
N ASN A 38 2.29 8.94 -8.48
CA ASN A 38 1.21 8.13 -7.91
C ASN A 38 1.60 6.65 -7.79
N VAL A 39 2.75 6.40 -7.16
CA VAL A 39 3.26 5.05 -6.98
C VAL A 39 2.43 4.31 -5.94
N ARG A 40 2.08 3.07 -6.26
CA ARG A 40 1.38 2.14 -5.38
C ARG A 40 2.16 0.84 -5.34
N PHE A 41 2.21 0.24 -4.17
CA PHE A 41 2.83 -1.07 -4.03
C PHE A 41 2.03 -1.96 -3.08
N TYR A 42 2.17 -3.25 -3.31
CA TYR A 42 1.52 -4.29 -2.54
C TYR A 42 2.46 -5.45 -2.25
N LYS A 43 2.45 -5.93 -1.03
CA LYS A 43 2.98 -7.19 -0.52
C LYS A 43 1.93 -7.75 0.45
N THR A 44 1.93 -9.04 0.72
CA THR A 44 0.88 -9.70 1.52
C THR A 44 0.64 -9.06 2.89
N ASP A 45 1.72 -8.68 3.59
CA ASP A 45 1.67 -8.08 4.93
C ASP A 45 1.80 -6.55 4.93
N MET A 46 2.03 -5.93 3.76
CA MET A 46 2.36 -4.52 3.66
C MET A 46 1.90 -3.92 2.33
N SER A 47 1.34 -2.73 2.38
CA SER A 47 1.02 -1.99 1.16
C SER A 47 1.24 -0.49 1.35
N GLY A 48 1.29 0.27 0.27
CA GLY A 48 1.48 1.71 0.43
C GLY A 48 1.36 2.51 -0.85
N LYS A 49 1.35 3.82 -0.66
CA LYS A 49 1.32 4.85 -1.70
C LYS A 49 2.39 5.90 -1.44
N CYS A 50 2.96 6.45 -2.49
CA CYS A 50 3.87 7.60 -2.42
C CYS A 50 3.97 8.28 -3.78
N ASP A 51 4.68 9.39 -3.86
CA ASP A 51 4.95 10.01 -5.15
C ASP A 51 5.98 9.23 -5.96
N SER A 52 7.05 8.78 -5.29
CA SER A 52 8.10 8.01 -5.97
C SER A 52 8.75 6.97 -5.07
N ILE A 53 9.23 5.88 -5.72
CA ILE A 53 10.02 4.80 -5.11
C ILE A 53 11.38 4.72 -5.78
N HIS A 54 12.42 4.56 -4.95
CA HIS A 54 13.77 4.17 -5.37
C HIS A 54 14.19 2.95 -4.55
N SER A 55 14.25 1.79 -5.19
CA SER A 55 14.70 0.54 -4.58
C SER A 55 16.03 0.11 -5.18
N ASP A 56 17.04 -0.05 -4.34
CA ASP A 56 18.39 -0.50 -4.68
C ASP A 56 18.61 -1.89 -4.06
N GLN A 57 18.56 -2.93 -4.88
CA GLN A 57 18.65 -4.32 -4.44
C GLN A 57 20.00 -4.62 -3.76
N LYS A 58 21.11 -4.09 -4.30
CA LYS A 58 22.45 -4.31 -3.72
C LYS A 58 22.59 -3.75 -2.32
N LYS A 59 21.91 -2.63 -2.03
CA LYS A 59 21.92 -1.98 -0.70
C LYS A 59 20.82 -2.47 0.20
N ALA A 60 19.94 -3.34 -0.28
CA ALA A 60 18.69 -3.73 0.36
C ALA A 60 17.89 -2.52 0.87
N LEU A 61 17.90 -1.42 0.12
CA LEU A 61 17.32 -0.15 0.52
C LEU A 61 16.22 0.29 -0.44
N THR A 62 15.01 0.43 0.08
CA THR A 62 13.89 1.05 -0.63
C THR A 62 13.50 2.36 0.03
N LYS A 63 13.53 3.44 -0.76
CA LYS A 63 13.10 4.78 -0.34
C LYS A 63 11.73 5.08 -0.92
N LEU A 64 10.80 5.49 -0.06
CA LEU A 64 9.49 6.02 -0.42
C LEU A 64 9.53 7.53 -0.20
N ILE A 65 9.21 8.32 -1.20
CA ILE A 65 9.40 9.78 -1.22
C ILE A 65 8.08 10.46 -1.61
N GLY A 66 7.83 11.64 -1.05
CA GLY A 66 6.67 12.45 -1.36
C GLY A 66 5.43 12.06 -0.55
N ARG A 67 5.51 12.29 0.76
CA ARG A 67 4.45 12.02 1.74
C ARG A 67 3.93 10.58 1.64
N PRO A 68 4.80 9.57 1.80
CA PRO A 68 4.42 8.18 1.75
C PRO A 68 3.41 7.84 2.84
N ILE A 69 2.54 6.89 2.50
CA ILE A 69 1.70 6.18 3.44
C ILE A 69 1.97 4.70 3.32
N LEU A 70 2.20 4.06 4.44
CA LEU A 70 2.46 2.64 4.58
C LEU A 70 1.40 2.02 5.47
N TRP A 71 0.75 0.96 5.01
CA TRP A 71 -0.14 0.14 5.81
C TRP A 71 0.51 -1.20 6.07
N ASN A 72 0.52 -1.59 7.34
CA ASN A 72 0.94 -2.91 7.80
C ASN A 72 -0.12 -3.40 8.79
N TYR A 73 -0.87 -4.40 8.41
CA TYR A 73 -2.09 -4.82 9.13
C TYR A 73 -3.01 -3.63 9.42
N GLU A 74 -3.45 -3.43 10.66
CA GLU A 74 -4.32 -2.32 11.07
C GLU A 74 -3.55 -1.03 11.41
N ASN A 75 -2.25 -0.99 11.11
CA ASN A 75 -1.41 0.18 11.34
C ASN A 75 -1.23 0.97 10.06
N GLN A 76 -1.33 2.28 10.19
CA GLN A 76 -1.02 3.25 9.16
C GLN A 76 0.16 4.10 9.61
N MET A 77 1.19 4.20 8.79
CA MET A 77 2.34 5.07 9.03
C MET A 77 2.45 6.11 7.94
N THR A 78 2.76 7.35 8.32
CA THR A 78 3.00 8.47 7.40
C THR A 78 4.21 9.27 7.79
N GLY A 79 4.80 9.99 6.84
CA GLY A 79 5.94 10.89 7.02
C GLY A 79 6.28 11.57 5.70
N ASP A 80 7.37 12.31 5.64
CA ASP A 80 7.81 12.95 4.39
C ASP A 80 8.62 11.99 3.51
N ILE A 81 9.45 11.16 4.14
CA ILE A 81 10.29 10.14 3.49
C ILE A 81 10.31 8.89 4.37
N MET A 82 10.26 7.70 3.75
CA MET A 82 10.48 6.43 4.45
C MET A 82 11.61 5.65 3.80
N HIS A 83 12.42 5.00 4.63
CA HIS A 83 13.45 4.05 4.22
C HIS A 83 13.09 2.68 4.78
N LEU A 84 12.85 1.73 3.89
CA LEU A 84 12.75 0.31 4.21
C LEU A 84 14.14 -0.30 3.96
N ILE A 85 14.73 -0.86 4.99
CA ILE A 85 16.09 -1.41 4.94
C ILE A 85 15.97 -2.90 5.21
N GLY A 86 16.39 -3.70 4.23
CA GLY A 86 16.41 -5.16 4.33
C GLY A 86 17.80 -5.69 4.70
N ASN A 87 17.87 -6.97 4.92
CA ASN A 87 19.09 -7.73 5.06
C ASN A 87 19.28 -8.59 3.80
N ASN A 88 20.43 -8.44 3.13
CA ASN A 88 20.72 -9.16 1.88
C ASN A 88 20.98 -10.66 2.08
N GLU A 89 21.34 -11.09 3.30
CA GLU A 89 21.61 -12.49 3.60
C GLU A 89 20.33 -13.26 3.90
N THR A 90 19.41 -12.62 4.65
CA THR A 90 18.14 -13.23 5.05
C THR A 90 16.98 -12.86 4.16
N GLU A 91 17.16 -11.87 3.26
CA GLU A 91 16.13 -11.26 2.41
C GLU A 91 14.93 -10.66 3.18
N LYS A 92 15.03 -10.58 4.52
CA LYS A 92 14.00 -10.06 5.40
C LYS A 92 14.16 -8.56 5.62
N LEU A 93 13.06 -7.91 6.01
CA LEU A 93 13.08 -6.53 6.46
C LEU A 93 13.78 -6.45 7.82
N ASP A 94 14.76 -5.57 7.95
CA ASP A 94 15.56 -5.32 9.14
C ASP A 94 15.07 -4.07 9.87
N SER A 95 14.93 -2.96 9.16
CA SER A 95 14.53 -1.71 9.78
C SER A 95 13.73 -0.77 8.88
N LEU A 96 12.99 0.11 9.53
CA LEU A 96 12.22 1.20 8.93
C LEU A 96 12.68 2.54 9.52
N LYS A 97 12.86 3.54 8.69
CA LYS A 97 13.03 4.93 9.12
C LYS A 97 11.93 5.78 8.50
N VAL A 98 11.18 6.48 9.32
CA VAL A 98 10.25 7.53 8.88
C VAL A 98 10.85 8.86 9.27
N LEU A 99 11.11 9.68 8.28
CA LEU A 99 11.83 10.94 8.46
C LEU A 99 10.89 12.12 8.22
N ASN A 100 10.88 13.00 9.16
CA ASN A 100 10.04 14.19 9.30
C ASN A 100 8.53 13.87 9.32
N ASN A 101 7.83 14.53 10.22
CA ASN A 101 6.38 14.38 10.39
C ASN A 101 5.93 12.92 10.56
N ALA A 102 6.73 12.12 11.28
CA ALA A 102 6.42 10.73 11.53
C ALA A 102 5.14 10.59 12.34
N PHE A 103 4.20 9.80 11.85
CA PHE A 103 2.91 9.56 12.48
C PHE A 103 2.49 8.10 12.31
N ILE A 104 2.16 7.44 13.40
CA ILE A 104 1.53 6.11 13.42
C ILE A 104 0.10 6.25 13.90
N ILE A 105 -0.81 5.58 13.22
CA ILE A 105 -2.19 5.44 13.63
C ILE A 105 -2.53 3.95 13.59
N SER A 106 -3.08 3.44 14.68
CA SER A 106 -3.59 2.08 14.79
C SER A 106 -5.05 2.13 15.22
N LYS A 107 -5.94 1.47 14.50
CA LYS A 107 -7.33 1.36 14.90
C LYS A 107 -7.40 0.54 16.18
N ASP A 108 -8.09 1.02 17.19
CA ASP A 108 -8.38 0.22 18.38
C ASP A 108 -9.25 -0.98 18.00
N THR A 109 -8.84 -2.17 18.39
CA THR A 109 -9.50 -3.42 18.00
C THR A 109 -10.93 -3.56 18.52
N LEU A 110 -11.25 -2.83 19.56
CA LEU A 110 -12.58 -2.81 20.20
C LEU A 110 -13.36 -1.52 19.92
N GLU A 111 -12.95 -0.80 18.84
CA GLU A 111 -13.69 0.33 18.26
C GLU A 111 -13.79 1.59 19.14
N ALA A 112 -13.03 1.69 20.24
CA ALA A 112 -13.03 2.90 21.06
C ALA A 112 -12.40 4.12 20.35
N GLY A 113 -11.63 3.91 19.29
CA GLY A 113 -11.00 4.99 18.53
C GLY A 113 -9.70 4.59 17.85
N PHE A 114 -8.69 5.46 17.93
CA PHE A 114 -7.40 5.26 17.29
C PHE A 114 -6.26 5.54 18.24
N ASN A 115 -5.40 4.57 18.43
CA ASN A 115 -4.10 4.77 19.03
C ASN A 115 -3.23 5.58 18.08
N GLN A 116 -2.54 6.58 18.60
CA GLN A 116 -1.80 7.55 17.79
C GLN A 116 -0.48 7.86 18.46
N VAL A 117 0.58 7.83 17.67
CA VAL A 117 1.91 8.28 18.11
C VAL A 117 2.52 9.11 17.00
N LYS A 118 3.03 10.28 17.32
CA LYS A 118 3.75 11.13 16.38
C LYS A 118 5.04 11.68 16.96
N GLY A 119 5.93 12.10 16.08
CA GLY A 119 7.16 12.78 16.40
C GLY A 119 7.87 13.29 15.15
N GLN A 120 9.06 13.83 15.29
CA GLN A 120 9.80 14.27 14.12
C GLN A 120 10.26 13.08 13.28
N ASN A 121 10.87 12.06 13.90
CA ASN A 121 11.34 10.86 13.23
C ASN A 121 10.91 9.60 13.98
N LEU A 122 10.82 8.51 13.24
CA LEU A 122 10.56 7.19 13.76
C LEU A 122 11.58 6.19 13.22
N TYR A 123 12.01 5.28 14.08
CA TYR A 123 12.93 4.19 13.79
C TYR A 123 12.31 2.88 14.27
N GLY A 124 11.93 2.02 13.35
CA GLY A 124 11.37 0.70 13.62
C GLY A 124 12.39 -0.39 13.37
N LYS A 125 12.40 -1.43 14.19
CA LYS A 125 13.22 -2.64 14.03
C LYS A 125 12.32 -3.84 13.79
N PHE A 126 12.74 -4.70 12.87
CA PHE A 126 12.00 -5.90 12.49
C PHE A 126 12.77 -7.16 12.89
N LYS A 127 12.03 -8.17 13.32
CA LYS A 127 12.50 -9.52 13.49
C LYS A 127 11.52 -10.46 12.80
N GLU A 128 12.01 -11.33 11.91
CA GLU A 128 11.16 -12.21 11.10
C GLU A 128 10.02 -11.46 10.38
N ASN A 129 10.35 -10.31 9.75
CA ASN A 129 9.41 -9.41 9.09
C ASN A 129 8.31 -8.80 9.99
N LYS A 130 8.41 -8.96 11.31
CA LYS A 130 7.50 -8.36 12.29
C LYS A 130 8.15 -7.20 13.00
N LEU A 131 7.45 -6.09 13.08
CA LEU A 131 7.88 -4.93 13.86
C LEU A 131 7.86 -5.30 15.34
N TYR A 132 8.99 -5.19 16.04
CA TYR A 132 9.09 -5.54 17.45
C TYR A 132 9.51 -4.39 18.35
N GLU A 133 10.13 -3.37 17.79
CA GLU A 133 10.57 -2.19 18.55
C GLU A 133 10.42 -0.93 17.69
N VAL A 134 9.96 0.15 18.27
CA VAL A 134 9.80 1.46 17.63
C VAL A 134 10.30 2.55 18.55
N ASP A 135 11.22 3.36 18.06
CA ASP A 135 11.63 4.62 18.67
C ASP A 135 11.03 5.79 17.91
N VAL A 136 10.29 6.66 18.60
CA VAL A 136 9.83 7.93 18.08
C VAL A 136 10.57 9.03 18.80
N VAL A 137 11.14 9.97 18.07
CA VAL A 137 12.04 11.00 18.64
C VAL A 137 11.66 12.40 18.21
N LYS A 138 11.89 13.32 19.14
CA LYS A 138 11.66 14.78 19.06
C LYS A 138 10.20 15.15 18.93
N ASN A 139 9.74 15.94 19.90
CA ASN A 139 8.37 16.46 19.95
C ASN A 139 7.33 15.35 19.83
N THR A 140 7.48 14.34 20.67
CA THR A 140 6.59 13.18 20.61
C THR A 140 5.29 13.46 21.35
N GLU A 141 4.20 13.00 20.76
CA GLU A 141 2.87 13.02 21.36
C GLU A 141 2.21 11.65 21.16
N VAL A 142 1.44 11.21 22.15
CA VAL A 142 0.70 9.96 22.11
C VAL A 142 -0.74 10.16 22.58
N VAL A 143 -1.64 9.42 21.94
CA VAL A 143 -2.97 9.10 22.44
C VAL A 143 -3.12 7.59 22.37
N TYR A 144 -3.31 6.93 23.52
CA TYR A 144 -3.39 5.49 23.59
C TYR A 144 -4.53 5.04 24.49
N PHE A 145 -5.40 4.15 23.99
CA PHE A 145 -6.54 3.58 24.70
C PHE A 145 -6.05 2.41 25.55
N LEU A 146 -5.95 2.65 26.85
CA LEU A 146 -5.47 1.67 27.82
C LEU A 146 -6.57 0.66 28.16
N ARG A 147 -6.23 -0.63 28.13
CA ARG A 147 -7.13 -1.71 28.44
C ARG A 147 -6.53 -2.63 29.51
N ASN A 148 -7.41 -3.24 30.30
CA ASN A 148 -7.00 -4.27 31.26
C ASN A 148 -6.96 -5.65 30.58
N ASP A 149 -6.60 -6.68 31.35
CA ASP A 149 -6.50 -8.08 30.87
C ASP A 149 -7.86 -8.65 30.37
N LYS A 150 -8.97 -8.02 30.74
CA LYS A 150 -10.31 -8.35 30.26
C LYS A 150 -10.73 -7.55 29.02
N ASN A 151 -9.78 -6.78 28.44
CA ASN A 151 -10.02 -5.87 27.32
C ASN A 151 -11.00 -4.71 27.62
N GLU A 152 -11.30 -4.42 28.89
CA GLU A 152 -12.10 -3.28 29.27
C GLU A 152 -11.28 -2.00 29.19
N LEU A 153 -11.84 -0.93 28.63
CA LEU A 153 -11.19 0.38 28.56
C LEU A 153 -11.08 0.98 29.96
N ILE A 154 -9.85 1.19 30.43
CA ILE A 154 -9.58 1.78 31.75
C ILE A 154 -9.27 3.28 31.66
N GLY A 155 -8.89 3.79 30.49
CA GLY A 155 -8.62 5.20 30.28
C GLY A 155 -7.92 5.48 28.97
N ILE A 156 -7.72 6.75 28.69
CA ILE A 156 -7.01 7.23 27.51
C ILE A 156 -5.75 7.95 28.00
N ASN A 157 -4.60 7.37 27.69
CA ASN A 157 -3.31 8.01 27.96
C ASN A 157 -3.07 9.09 26.90
N LYS A 158 -2.81 10.31 27.34
CA LYS A 158 -2.41 11.41 26.47
C LYS A 158 -1.19 12.10 27.04
N ASN A 159 -0.05 11.89 26.39
CA ASN A 159 1.24 12.37 26.84
C ASN A 159 2.05 13.03 25.73
N VAL A 160 2.96 13.88 26.15
CA VAL A 160 4.04 14.45 25.35
C VAL A 160 5.39 14.08 25.98
N SER A 161 6.43 13.96 25.16
CA SER A 161 7.79 13.68 25.65
C SER A 161 8.82 14.02 24.57
N SER A 162 10.10 13.95 24.93
CA SER A 162 11.18 14.11 23.95
C SER A 162 11.37 12.88 23.08
N ARG A 163 11.14 11.69 23.66
CA ARG A 163 11.26 10.38 22.99
C ARG A 163 10.28 9.37 23.58
N ILE A 164 9.79 8.49 22.71
CA ILE A 164 8.97 7.33 23.08
C ILE A 164 9.64 6.08 22.49
N ASN A 165 9.83 5.07 23.32
CA ASN A 165 10.16 3.71 22.87
C ASN A 165 8.95 2.82 23.10
N MET A 166 8.62 2.01 22.09
CA MET A 166 7.53 1.04 22.14
C MET A 166 8.10 -0.34 21.79
N THR A 167 7.72 -1.34 22.56
CA THR A 167 7.91 -2.73 22.19
C THR A 167 6.58 -3.34 21.76
N LEU A 168 6.64 -4.27 20.81
CA LEU A 168 5.46 -4.93 20.26
C LEU A 168 5.60 -6.46 20.37
N ASP A 169 4.55 -7.11 20.78
CA ASP A 169 4.37 -8.56 20.62
C ASP A 169 3.18 -8.82 19.70
N LYS A 170 3.39 -9.68 18.69
CA LYS A 170 2.35 -10.06 17.69
C LYS A 170 1.58 -8.89 17.08
N ASN A 171 2.30 -7.80 16.75
CA ASN A 171 1.77 -6.53 16.21
C ASN A 171 0.88 -5.73 17.18
N THR A 172 0.87 -6.07 18.45
CA THR A 172 0.21 -5.31 19.51
C THR A 172 1.27 -4.61 20.36
N ILE A 173 1.02 -3.39 20.78
CA ILE A 173 1.92 -2.68 21.68
C ILE A 173 1.90 -3.41 23.04
N ASP A 174 3.07 -3.84 23.47
CA ASP A 174 3.31 -4.48 24.77
C ASP A 174 3.68 -3.42 25.82
N THR A 175 4.69 -2.61 25.51
CA THR A 175 5.20 -1.59 26.44
C THR A 175 5.38 -0.26 25.74
N ILE A 176 5.07 0.82 26.42
CA ILE A 176 5.38 2.20 26.01
C ILE A 176 6.22 2.84 27.11
N THR A 177 7.42 3.29 26.76
CA THR A 177 8.32 4.00 27.68
C THR A 177 8.53 5.42 27.19
N PHE A 178 8.30 6.38 28.06
CA PHE A 178 8.50 7.81 27.78
C PHE A 178 9.83 8.29 28.36
N PHE A 179 10.54 9.12 27.63
CA PHE A 179 11.84 9.66 28.04
C PHE A 179 11.85 11.18 27.91
N ASP A 180 12.38 11.84 28.90
CA ASP A 180 12.66 13.27 29.00
C ASP A 180 11.46 14.17 28.72
N ASN A 181 11.27 15.16 29.60
CA ASN A 181 10.19 16.15 29.50
C ASN A 181 8.80 15.49 29.34
N VAL A 182 8.55 14.47 30.13
CA VAL A 182 7.27 13.75 30.11
C VAL A 182 6.22 14.59 30.80
N ASP A 183 5.14 14.91 30.09
CA ASP A 183 3.98 15.62 30.60
C ASP A 183 2.69 15.04 30.01
N GLY A 184 1.71 14.80 30.87
CA GLY A 184 0.40 14.26 30.48
C GLY A 184 -0.20 13.35 31.52
N ASP A 185 -1.42 12.88 31.22
CA ASP A 185 -2.25 12.12 32.15
C ASP A 185 -2.99 10.96 31.48
N ILE A 186 -3.55 10.09 32.31
CA ILE A 186 -4.53 9.09 31.91
C ILE A 186 -5.92 9.64 32.29
N TYR A 187 -6.73 9.87 31.25
CA TYR A 187 -8.07 10.42 31.38
C TYR A 187 -9.11 9.30 31.37
N PRO A 188 -10.09 9.31 32.27
CA PRO A 188 -11.32 8.55 32.09
C PRO A 188 -11.96 8.90 30.73
N GLU A 189 -12.54 7.91 30.04
CA GLU A 189 -13.07 8.13 28.69
C GLU A 189 -14.05 9.30 28.61
N LYS A 190 -14.92 9.44 29.62
CA LYS A 190 -15.95 10.49 29.67
C LYS A 190 -15.38 11.90 29.88
N GLU A 191 -14.15 12.01 30.39
CA GLU A 191 -13.50 13.29 30.70
C GLU A 191 -12.68 13.82 29.55
N LEU A 192 -12.27 12.99 28.59
CA LEU A 192 -11.52 13.42 27.41
C LEU A 192 -12.47 13.61 26.20
N PRO A 193 -12.74 14.86 25.77
CA PRO A 193 -13.61 15.14 24.63
C PRO A 193 -13.06 14.52 23.35
N GLU A 194 -13.92 14.15 22.40
CA GLU A 194 -13.52 13.48 21.15
C GLU A 194 -12.49 14.25 20.33
N ASN A 195 -12.59 15.58 20.28
CA ASN A 195 -11.62 16.41 19.58
C ASN A 195 -10.24 16.36 20.23
N ALA A 196 -10.15 16.14 21.54
CA ALA A 196 -8.89 15.98 22.27
C ALA A 196 -8.28 14.58 22.12
N ARG A 197 -9.06 13.59 21.65
CA ARG A 197 -8.60 12.22 21.34
C ARG A 197 -7.90 12.11 20.00
N LYS A 198 -7.78 13.19 19.25
CA LYS A 198 -7.08 13.22 17.96
C LYS A 198 -5.90 14.18 18.03
N LEU A 199 -4.71 13.68 17.74
CA LEU A 199 -3.52 14.51 17.65
C LEU A 199 -3.57 15.42 16.41
N ARG A 200 -2.94 16.56 16.49
CA ARG A 200 -2.85 17.47 15.33
C ARG A 200 -2.16 16.77 14.16
N GLY A 201 -2.81 16.76 13.00
CA GLY A 201 -2.35 16.05 11.81
C GLY A 201 -2.91 14.64 11.66
N PHE A 202 -3.83 14.20 12.53
CA PHE A 202 -4.52 12.94 12.38
C PHE A 202 -5.32 12.88 11.09
N VAL A 203 -5.01 11.90 10.24
CA VAL A 203 -5.78 11.56 9.04
C VAL A 203 -5.77 10.05 8.87
N TRP A 204 -6.90 9.40 9.13
CA TRP A 204 -7.05 7.98 8.85
C TRP A 204 -7.42 7.76 7.39
N ARG A 205 -6.67 6.92 6.70
CA ARG A 205 -6.84 6.60 5.27
C ARG A 205 -6.94 5.10 5.02
N GLY A 206 -7.49 4.36 5.97
CA GLY A 206 -7.64 2.91 5.87
C GLY A 206 -8.46 2.44 4.67
N ASP A 207 -9.44 3.25 4.22
CA ASP A 207 -10.25 2.94 3.04
C ASP A 207 -9.44 3.00 1.72
N GLU A 208 -8.31 3.70 1.73
CA GLU A 208 -7.41 3.78 0.58
C GLU A 208 -6.37 2.65 0.54
N ARG A 209 -6.36 1.77 1.55
CA ARG A 209 -5.42 0.66 1.64
C ARG A 209 -5.52 -0.25 0.44
N ILE A 210 -4.37 -0.60 -0.13
CA ILE A 210 -4.27 -1.56 -1.21
C ILE A 210 -4.34 -2.96 -0.59
N LYS A 211 -5.38 -3.73 -0.93
CA LYS A 211 -5.71 -5.02 -0.32
C LYS A 211 -5.26 -6.21 -1.15
N SER A 212 -5.01 -5.99 -2.44
CA SER A 212 -4.58 -7.02 -3.38
C SER A 212 -3.58 -6.49 -4.39
N LYS A 213 -2.92 -7.39 -5.11
CA LYS A 213 -2.03 -7.03 -6.22
C LYS A 213 -2.74 -6.30 -7.36
N ASP A 214 -4.06 -6.46 -7.49
CA ASP A 214 -4.84 -5.84 -8.56
C ASP A 214 -5.26 -4.40 -8.20
N ASP A 215 -5.28 -4.07 -6.90
CA ASP A 215 -5.61 -2.73 -6.40
C ASP A 215 -4.45 -1.72 -6.54
N ILE A 216 -3.27 -2.16 -6.99
CA ILE A 216 -2.15 -1.25 -7.27
C ILE A 216 -2.44 -0.31 -8.43
N PHE A 217 -3.41 -0.62 -9.28
CA PHE A 217 -3.81 0.24 -10.37
C PHE A 217 -4.81 1.29 -9.88
N PRO A 218 -4.63 2.58 -10.23
CA PRO A 218 -5.63 3.60 -9.95
C PRO A 218 -6.99 3.28 -10.60
N PRO A 219 -8.11 3.69 -10.00
CA PRO A 219 -9.45 3.46 -10.59
C PRO A 219 -9.57 3.92 -12.04
N GLU A 220 -8.98 5.06 -12.36
CA GLU A 220 -9.02 5.64 -13.73
C GLU A 220 -8.31 4.74 -14.75
N GLU A 221 -7.26 4.04 -14.33
CA GLU A 221 -6.55 3.06 -15.19
C GLU A 221 -7.35 1.77 -15.34
N ASN A 222 -8.13 1.37 -14.33
CA ASN A 222 -9.03 0.23 -14.40
C ASN A 222 -10.14 0.49 -15.41
N GLU A 223 -10.83 1.63 -15.28
CA GLU A 223 -11.90 2.03 -16.21
C GLU A 223 -11.41 2.11 -17.66
N LEU A 224 -10.25 2.70 -17.90
CA LEU A 224 -9.65 2.78 -19.22
C LEU A 224 -9.31 1.39 -19.78
N ASN A 225 -8.75 0.51 -18.95
CA ASN A 225 -8.43 -0.85 -19.37
C ASN A 225 -9.68 -1.65 -19.72
N ASP A 226 -10.74 -1.52 -18.93
CA ASP A 226 -12.01 -2.22 -19.17
C ASP A 226 -12.66 -1.77 -20.48
N LYS A 227 -12.61 -0.47 -20.81
CA LYS A 227 -13.03 0.05 -22.12
C LYS A 227 -12.21 -0.56 -23.25
N ILE A 228 -10.87 -0.57 -23.15
CA ILE A 228 -10.00 -1.15 -24.18
C ILE A 228 -10.27 -2.65 -24.36
N GLN A 229 -10.54 -3.38 -23.30
CA GLN A 229 -10.87 -4.83 -23.40
C GLN A 229 -12.25 -5.04 -24.03
N ALA A 230 -13.22 -4.20 -23.72
CA ALA A 230 -14.54 -4.26 -24.33
C ALA A 230 -14.47 -3.95 -25.83
N ASP A 231 -13.72 -2.92 -26.22
CA ASP A 231 -13.54 -2.56 -27.64
C ASP A 231 -12.87 -3.69 -28.43
N LYS A 232 -11.81 -4.31 -27.89
CA LYS A 232 -11.15 -5.46 -28.50
C LYS A 232 -12.08 -6.64 -28.68
N LYS A 233 -12.86 -6.99 -27.64
CA LYS A 233 -13.85 -8.08 -27.76
C LYS A 233 -14.90 -7.78 -28.83
N ALA A 234 -15.28 -6.52 -28.98
CA ALA A 234 -16.23 -6.11 -30.03
C ALA A 234 -15.64 -6.18 -31.45
N GLU A 235 -14.32 -5.88 -31.59
CA GLU A 235 -13.58 -6.05 -32.84
C GLU A 235 -13.41 -7.53 -33.22
N ASP A 236 -12.95 -8.36 -32.27
CA ASP A 236 -12.79 -9.80 -32.48
C ASP A 236 -14.12 -10.49 -32.84
N ALA A 237 -15.23 -10.03 -32.25
CA ALA A 237 -16.57 -10.54 -32.57
C ALA A 237 -17.05 -10.14 -33.97
N LYS A 238 -16.57 -9.01 -34.52
CA LYS A 238 -16.87 -8.59 -35.90
C LYS A 238 -16.05 -9.36 -36.92
N GLU A 239 -14.77 -9.62 -36.63
CA GLU A 239 -13.90 -10.41 -37.52
C GLU A 239 -14.31 -11.91 -37.58
N ASN A 240 -14.82 -12.45 -36.50
CA ASN A 240 -15.27 -13.87 -36.42
C ASN A 240 -16.73 -14.05 -36.85
N LYS A 241 -17.39 -13.08 -37.45
CA LYS A 241 -18.71 -13.30 -38.06
C LYS A 241 -18.58 -14.23 -39.27
N PRO A 242 -19.28 -15.40 -39.31
CA PRO A 242 -19.27 -16.24 -40.49
C PRO A 242 -19.73 -15.40 -41.71
N LEU A 243 -18.95 -15.48 -42.80
CA LEU A 243 -19.36 -14.91 -44.07
C LEU A 243 -20.71 -15.53 -44.41
N GLU A 244 -21.74 -14.73 -44.57
CA GLU A 244 -23.02 -15.17 -45.05
C GLU A 244 -22.79 -15.86 -46.41
N PRO A 245 -23.37 -17.05 -46.66
CA PRO A 245 -23.19 -17.72 -47.93
C PRO A 245 -23.77 -16.78 -49.04
N ARG A 246 -22.90 -16.47 -50.01
CA ARG A 246 -23.34 -15.75 -51.21
C ARG A 246 -24.54 -16.49 -51.79
N LYS A 247 -25.69 -15.88 -51.80
CA LYS A 247 -26.82 -16.33 -52.60
C LYS A 247 -26.41 -16.20 -54.06
N GLU A 248 -25.98 -17.33 -54.67
CA GLU A 248 -25.87 -17.39 -56.12
C GLU A 248 -27.29 -17.28 -56.70
N THR A 249 -27.61 -16.13 -57.18
CA THR A 249 -28.76 -15.93 -58.09
C THR A 249 -28.35 -16.51 -59.43
N LEU A 250 -28.71 -17.80 -59.65
CA LEU A 250 -28.71 -18.38 -60.97
C LEU A 250 -29.84 -17.72 -61.75
N ASP A 251 -29.52 -16.64 -62.47
CA ASP A 251 -30.37 -16.13 -63.53
C ASP A 251 -30.40 -17.12 -64.67
N TYR A 252 -31.45 -17.94 -64.70
CA TYR A 252 -31.76 -18.76 -65.86
C TYR A 252 -32.30 -17.88 -66.95
N ASP A 253 -31.43 -17.56 -67.92
CA ASP A 253 -31.83 -16.91 -69.15
C ASP A 253 -32.73 -17.82 -69.99
N LYS A 254 -34.04 -17.54 -70.08
CA LYS A 254 -35.08 -18.33 -70.74
C LYS A 254 -35.01 -18.28 -72.27
N ASN A 255 -33.98 -17.65 -72.86
CA ASN A 255 -33.93 -17.35 -74.29
C ASN A 255 -32.83 -18.08 -75.09
N ASN A 256 -32.40 -19.29 -74.70
CA ASN A 256 -31.46 -20.05 -75.52
C ASN A 256 -32.08 -21.35 -76.01
N PRO A 257 -32.47 -21.48 -77.35
CA PRO A 257 -33.08 -22.68 -77.89
C PRO A 257 -32.01 -23.78 -78.03
N LYS A 258 -32.39 -25.02 -77.65
CA LYS A 258 -31.57 -26.23 -77.75
C LYS A 258 -31.12 -26.48 -79.19
N PRO A 259 -29.89 -26.85 -79.49
CA PRO A 259 -29.48 -27.39 -80.78
C PRO A 259 -30.04 -28.77 -80.96
N ALA A 260 -30.61 -29.07 -82.18
CA ALA A 260 -31.13 -30.33 -82.58
C ALA A 260 -30.03 -31.39 -82.79
N VAL A 261 -30.20 -32.60 -82.24
CA VAL A 261 -29.40 -33.79 -82.48
C VAL A 261 -29.75 -34.34 -83.84
N LYS A 262 -28.72 -34.55 -84.66
CA LYS A 262 -28.69 -35.57 -85.73
C LYS A 262 -27.58 -36.55 -85.41
#